data_d92f85ea8163b32ecfbe711e74260d45
#
_entry.id   d92f85ea8163b32ecfbe711e74260d45
#
_cell.length_a   1.000
_cell.length_b   1.000
_cell.length_c   1.000
_cell.angle_alpha   90.00
_cell.angle_beta   90.00
_cell.angle_gamma   90.00
#
_symmetry.space_group_name_H-M   'P 1'
#
loop_
_entity.id
_entity.type
_entity.pdbx_description
1 polymer ?
#
loop_
_entity_poly.entity_id
_entity_poly.type
_entity_poly.pdbx_seq_one_letter_code
_entity_poly.pdbx_strand_id
1 'polypeptide(L)' 'PGGGRGAAAPRGDPVGDAFEFLDLDRDADADEVQTAYREQVKELHPDQGGSEEEFKRLQEAYSTAKEYAS' A
#
# COMPACT_ATOMS: atom_id res chain seq x y z
N PRO A 1 -25.10 10.83 -0.71
CA PRO A 1 -24.59 10.53 -0.97
C PRO A 1 -23.31 10.34 -1.22
N GLY A 2 -23.11 9.87 -1.97
CA GLY A 2 -21.89 9.48 -2.16
C GLY A 2 -20.90 10.32 -1.63
N GLY A 3 -21.20 11.36 -1.50
CA GLY A 3 -20.22 12.23 -1.04
C GLY A 3 -19.50 11.68 0.12
N GLY A 4 -20.14 10.90 0.80
CA GLY A 4 -19.50 10.51 1.99
C GLY A 4 -18.19 9.91 1.79
N ARG A 5 -18.01 9.27 0.71
CA ARG A 5 -16.87 8.63 0.64
C ARG A 5 -15.74 9.41 0.61
N GLY A 6 -15.55 10.03 -0.17
CA GLY A 6 -14.31 10.66 -0.23
C GLY A 6 -13.94 11.41 0.96
N ALA A 7 -14.85 11.98 1.50
CA ALA A 7 -14.51 12.80 2.57
C ALA A 7 -13.86 12.09 3.65
N ALA A 8 -14.22 11.05 3.89
CA ALA A 8 -13.71 10.39 4.96
C ALA A 8 -12.34 10.21 4.99
N ALA A 9 -11.73 10.40 4.25
CA ALA A 9 -10.42 10.23 4.28
C ALA A 9 -9.72 10.10 5.37
N PRO A 10 -9.79 9.43 5.95
CA PRO A 10 -9.17 9.22 6.97
C PRO A 10 -7.85 9.06 7.15
N ARG A 11 -7.30 9.86 7.66
CA ARG A 11 -6.06 9.76 7.94
C ARG A 11 -5.93 8.77 8.95
N GLY A 12 -6.69 8.32 9.67
CA GLY A 12 -6.51 7.34 10.67
C GLY A 12 -6.74 5.92 10.21
N ASP A 13 -6.61 5.67 8.97
CA ASP A 13 -6.87 4.34 8.45
C ASP A 13 -5.59 3.77 7.84
N PRO A 14 -4.65 3.34 8.63
CA PRO A 14 -3.39 2.82 8.10
C PRO A 14 -3.58 1.62 7.20
N VAL A 15 -4.59 0.80 7.45
CA VAL A 15 -4.80 -0.35 6.60
C VAL A 15 -5.27 0.09 5.23
N GLY A 16 -6.24 1.00 5.17
CA GLY A 16 -6.71 1.49 3.90
C GLY A 16 -5.60 2.20 3.13
N ASP A 17 -4.79 2.97 3.84
CA ASP A 17 -3.70 3.67 3.19
C ASP A 17 -2.69 2.68 2.63
N ALA A 18 -2.43 1.59 3.34
CA ALA A 18 -1.48 0.61 2.87
C ALA A 18 -1.96 -0.04 1.58
N PHE A 19 -3.22 -0.42 1.53
CA PHE A 19 -3.74 -1.05 0.32
C PHE A 19 -3.77 -0.04 -0.83
N GLU A 20 -4.07 1.21 -0.54
CA GLU A 20 -4.07 2.21 -1.58
C GLU A 20 -2.66 2.42 -2.12
N PHE A 21 -1.67 2.44 -1.25
CA PHE A 21 -0.30 2.64 -1.68
C PHE A 21 0.09 1.50 -2.61
N LEU A 22 -0.36 0.29 -2.34
CA LEU A 22 -0.04 -0.86 -3.17
C LEU A 22 -0.97 -0.98 -4.37
N ASP A 23 -1.93 -0.07 -4.48
CA ASP A 23 -2.87 -0.07 -5.58
C ASP A 23 -3.71 -1.35 -5.54
N LEU A 24 -4.15 -1.71 -4.38
CA LEU A 24 -4.95 -2.92 -4.20
C LEU A 24 -6.24 -2.61 -3.46
N ASP A 25 -7.20 -3.52 -3.57
CA ASP A 25 -8.43 -3.39 -2.82
C ASP A 25 -8.22 -3.99 -1.46
N ARG A 26 -9.01 -3.62 -0.51
CA ARG A 26 -8.89 -4.18 0.82
C ARG A 26 -9.21 -5.67 0.83
N ASP A 27 -9.85 -6.16 -0.23
CA ASP A 27 -10.16 -7.57 -0.32
C ASP A 27 -8.98 -8.38 -0.84
N ALA A 28 -7.91 -7.73 -1.20
CA ALA A 28 -6.77 -8.45 -1.74
C ALA A 28 -6.21 -9.41 -0.70
N ASP A 29 -5.79 -10.58 -1.14
CA ASP A 29 -5.26 -11.54 -0.20
C ASP A 29 -3.75 -11.38 -0.08
N ALA A 30 -3.14 -12.19 0.76
CA ALA A 30 -1.71 -12.05 1.03
C ALA A 30 -0.87 -12.23 -0.23
N ASP A 31 -1.29 -13.11 -1.11
CA ASP A 31 -0.54 -13.31 -2.34
C ASP A 31 -0.56 -12.06 -3.20
N GLU A 32 -1.70 -11.41 -3.28
CA GLU A 32 -1.79 -10.21 -4.07
C GLU A 32 -0.97 -9.10 -3.43
N VAL A 33 -0.97 -9.03 -2.12
CA VAL A 33 -0.18 -8.03 -1.43
C VAL A 33 1.31 -8.25 -1.74
N GLN A 34 1.74 -9.49 -1.72
CA GLN A 34 3.13 -9.78 -1.98
C GLN A 34 3.51 -9.46 -3.41
N THR A 35 2.65 -9.79 -4.35
CA THR A 35 2.91 -9.52 -5.75
C THR A 35 3.01 -8.01 -5.99
N ALA A 36 2.09 -7.25 -5.42
CA ALA A 36 2.12 -5.81 -5.59
C ALA A 36 3.39 -5.22 -4.98
N TYR A 37 3.81 -5.75 -3.85
CA TYR A 37 5.01 -5.26 -3.22
C TYR A 37 6.22 -5.51 -4.13
N ARG A 38 6.35 -6.68 -4.68
CA ARG A 38 7.46 -6.97 -5.56
C ARG A 38 7.49 -6.06 -6.77
N GLU A 39 6.34 -5.79 -7.32
CA GLU A 39 6.31 -4.93 -8.48
C GLU A 39 6.70 -3.52 -8.13
N GLN A 40 6.25 -3.03 -6.99
CA GLN A 40 6.61 -1.68 -6.61
C GLN A 40 8.07 -1.59 -6.20
N VAL A 41 8.63 -2.65 -5.65
CA VAL A 41 10.03 -2.63 -5.29
C VAL A 41 10.87 -2.37 -6.55
N LYS A 42 10.50 -2.96 -7.66
CA LYS A 42 11.25 -2.76 -8.88
C LYS A 42 11.23 -1.30 -9.30
N GLU A 43 10.12 -0.63 -9.07
CA GLU A 43 10.03 0.75 -9.48
C GLU A 43 10.59 1.73 -8.47
N LEU A 44 10.46 1.44 -7.21
CA LEU A 44 10.86 2.38 -6.19
C LEU A 44 12.23 2.08 -5.57
N HIS A 45 12.89 1.05 -6.01
CA HIS A 45 14.17 0.70 -5.43
C HIS A 45 15.16 1.84 -5.70
N PRO A 46 15.93 2.22 -4.70
CA PRO A 46 16.87 3.33 -4.87
C PRO A 46 17.84 3.13 -6.02
N ASP A 47 18.24 1.91 -6.28
CA ASP A 47 19.15 1.65 -7.38
C ASP A 47 18.49 1.94 -8.72
N GLN A 48 17.19 1.94 -8.77
CA GLN A 48 16.48 2.21 -10.00
C GLN A 48 16.05 3.67 -10.06
N GLY A 49 16.57 4.48 -9.20
CA GLY A 49 16.20 5.88 -9.22
C GLY A 49 15.07 6.23 -8.27
N GLY A 50 14.61 5.29 -7.49
CA GLY A 50 13.54 5.58 -6.57
C GLY A 50 14.03 6.31 -5.33
N SER A 51 13.10 6.84 -4.57
CA SER A 51 13.43 7.57 -3.38
C SER A 51 13.45 6.64 -2.19
N GLU A 52 14.38 6.86 -1.29
CA GLU A 52 14.48 6.04 -0.11
C GLU A 52 13.26 6.21 0.76
N GLU A 53 12.71 7.39 0.80
CA GLU A 53 11.52 7.63 1.58
C GLU A 53 10.35 6.86 1.05
N GLU A 54 10.20 6.83 -0.25
CA GLU A 54 9.11 6.10 -0.84
C GLU A 54 9.31 4.60 -0.63
N PHE A 55 10.53 4.14 -0.70
CA PHE A 55 10.78 2.74 -0.49
C PHE A 55 10.44 2.35 0.95
N LYS A 56 10.73 3.23 1.90
CA LYS A 56 10.38 2.97 3.25
C LYS A 56 8.88 2.91 3.41
N ARG A 57 8.15 3.80 2.78
CA ARG A 57 6.72 3.80 2.85
C ARG A 57 6.17 2.53 2.24
N LEU A 58 6.78 2.05 1.17
CA LEU A 58 6.36 0.81 0.55
C LEU A 58 6.52 -0.34 1.52
N GLN A 59 7.62 -0.38 2.24
CA GLN A 59 7.82 -1.45 3.19
C GLN A 59 6.81 -1.40 4.31
N GLU A 60 6.46 -0.21 4.76
CA GLU A 60 5.47 -0.08 5.81
C GLU A 60 4.10 -0.50 5.29
N ALA A 61 3.76 -0.08 4.08
CA ALA A 61 2.48 -0.44 3.52
C ALA A 61 2.39 -1.96 3.35
N TYR A 62 3.46 -2.56 2.90
CA TYR A 62 3.48 -4.00 2.72
C TYR A 62 3.27 -4.71 4.06
N SER A 63 3.96 -4.27 5.08
CA SER A 63 3.84 -4.91 6.38
C SER A 63 2.43 -4.81 6.91
N THR A 64 1.84 -3.64 6.81
CA THR A 64 0.49 -3.43 7.30
C THR A 64 -0.53 -4.24 6.50
N ALA A 65 -0.42 -4.19 5.19
CA ALA A 65 -1.37 -4.89 4.35
C ALA A 65 -1.24 -6.41 4.52
N LYS A 66 -0.02 -6.87 4.65
CA LYS A 66 0.19 -8.30 4.79
C LYS A 66 -0.40 -8.80 6.10
N GLU A 67 -0.24 -8.05 7.15
CA GLU A 67 -0.81 -8.45 8.42
C GLU A 67 -2.31 -8.50 8.35
N TYR A 68 -2.91 -7.54 7.70
CA TYR A 68 -4.36 -7.51 7.60
C TYR A 68 -4.86 -8.65 6.71
N ALA A 69 -4.15 -8.96 5.65
CA ALA A 69 -4.58 -9.96 4.71
C ALA A 69 -4.32 -11.40 5.16
N SER A 70 -3.48 -11.60 6.13
CA SER A 70 -3.16 -12.96 6.52
C SER A 70 -4.12 -13.57 7.57
#